data_f808df391a317c7088a91cdccbdc5a0d
#
_entry.id   f808df391a317c7088a91cdccbdc5a0d
#
_cell.length_a   1.000
_cell.length_b   1.000
_cell.length_c   1.000
_cell.angle_alpha   90.00
_cell.angle_beta   90.00
_cell.angle_gamma   90.00
#
_symmetry.space_group_name_H-M   'P 1'
#
loop_
_entity.id
_entity.type
_entity.pdbx_description
1 polymer ?
#
loop_
_entity_poly.entity_id
_entity_poly.type
_entity_poly.pdbx_seq_one_letter_code
_entity_poly.pdbx_strand_id
1 'polypeptide(L)'
;MPRPKKKPDYDAAQIMKDFMDTVAEAFGTYDDRTDSRDPGLNAVAAEFGITALKARKLLITAGVYSTALSRQIAELQSKKMKLEQIMSATGLSRASVHSYLPYTKILYNLEELSVNAERIRLYRERKQKCAEFSAKLSTLTEREREEALWNLLADLQGCVFLTAKGLKFTYKVRGGEMFVNRKSKSITQATVFMAFRKVQELGGAITGPKKLGTFGASYLYPVFVRIGIVKKIREQTRNF
;
A
#
# COMPACT_ATOMS: atom_id res chain seq x y z
N MET A 1 -20.79 -7.61 41.23
CA MET A 1 -19.38 -7.65 40.82
C MET A 1 -19.32 -7.67 39.28
N PRO A 2 -18.55 -6.81 38.61
CA PRO A 2 -18.41 -6.88 37.16
C PRO A 2 -17.71 -8.18 36.77
N ARG A 3 -18.21 -8.87 35.73
CA ARG A 3 -17.59 -10.09 35.20
C ARG A 3 -16.15 -9.82 34.83
N PRO A 4 -15.17 -10.68 35.19
CA PRO A 4 -13.80 -10.54 34.75
C PRO A 4 -13.77 -10.56 33.21
N LYS A 5 -13.07 -9.61 32.62
CA LYS A 5 -12.88 -9.58 31.15
C LYS A 5 -12.22 -10.88 30.73
N LYS A 6 -12.88 -11.66 29.85
CA LYS A 6 -12.32 -12.88 29.26
C LYS A 6 -10.99 -12.53 28.59
N LYS A 7 -9.91 -13.22 28.99
CA LYS A 7 -8.64 -13.10 28.25
C LYS A 7 -8.88 -13.59 26.79
N PRO A 8 -8.43 -12.87 25.78
CA PRO A 8 -8.57 -13.36 24.42
C PRO A 8 -7.80 -14.66 24.23
N ASP A 9 -8.37 -15.62 23.49
CA ASP A 9 -7.77 -16.92 23.13
C ASP A 9 -6.62 -16.81 22.10
N TYR A 10 -6.05 -15.62 21.89
CA TYR A 10 -5.00 -15.39 20.93
C TYR A 10 -3.84 -14.60 21.53
N ASP A 11 -2.64 -14.85 21.03
CA ASP A 11 -1.45 -14.10 21.41
C ASP A 11 -1.47 -12.72 20.77
N ALA A 12 -1.82 -11.73 21.58
CA ALA A 12 -1.90 -10.33 21.16
C ALA A 12 -0.56 -9.77 20.70
N ALA A 13 0.55 -10.20 21.28
CA ALA A 13 1.89 -9.77 20.90
C ALA A 13 2.26 -10.33 19.50
N GLN A 14 1.89 -11.58 19.24
CA GLN A 14 2.11 -12.21 17.93
C GLN A 14 1.30 -11.51 16.83
N ILE A 15 0.02 -11.18 17.06
CA ILE A 15 -0.79 -10.44 16.07
C ILE A 15 -0.19 -9.09 15.77
N MET A 16 0.31 -8.36 16.75
CA MET A 16 0.94 -7.06 16.53
C MET A 16 2.26 -7.18 15.77
N LYS A 17 3.05 -8.21 16.07
CA LYS A 17 4.26 -8.52 15.31
C LYS A 17 3.92 -8.85 13.86
N ASP A 18 2.99 -9.78 13.63
CA ASP A 18 2.52 -10.15 12.29
C ASP A 18 1.98 -8.93 11.52
N PHE A 19 1.32 -8.01 12.21
CA PHE A 19 0.84 -6.78 11.58
C PHE A 19 1.99 -5.87 11.15
N MET A 20 2.99 -5.66 12.01
CA MET A 20 4.17 -4.89 11.66
C MET A 20 4.93 -5.51 10.49
N ASP A 21 5.17 -6.83 10.54
CA ASP A 21 5.86 -7.56 9.49
C ASP A 21 5.10 -7.49 8.16
N THR A 22 3.78 -7.62 8.18
CA THR A 22 2.93 -7.51 6.98
C THR A 22 2.93 -6.08 6.41
N VAL A 23 2.92 -5.07 7.26
CA VAL A 23 3.04 -3.65 6.85
C VAL A 23 4.42 -3.36 6.26
N ALA A 24 5.48 -3.92 6.84
CA ALA A 24 6.85 -3.80 6.35
C ALA A 24 7.03 -4.49 4.99
N GLU A 25 6.48 -5.70 4.84
CA GLU A 25 6.45 -6.42 3.57
C GLU A 25 5.73 -5.62 2.47
N ALA A 26 4.54 -5.08 2.78
CA ALA A 26 3.80 -4.24 1.84
C ALA A 26 4.58 -2.98 1.46
N PHE A 27 5.26 -2.34 2.42
CA PHE A 27 6.08 -1.17 2.15
C PHE A 27 7.22 -1.48 1.17
N GLY A 28 7.88 -2.61 1.31
CA GLY A 28 8.95 -3.04 0.39
C GLY A 28 8.48 -3.27 -1.05
N THR A 29 7.17 -3.40 -1.30
CA THR A 29 6.61 -3.52 -2.65
C THR A 29 6.40 -2.17 -3.33
N TYR A 30 6.38 -1.06 -2.57
CA TYR A 30 6.24 0.30 -3.09
C TYR A 30 7.61 0.95 -3.24
N ASP A 31 7.93 1.44 -4.44
CA ASP A 31 9.20 2.10 -4.72
C ASP A 31 9.15 3.58 -4.30
N ASP A 32 10.09 4.01 -3.43
CA ASP A 32 10.10 5.34 -2.78
C ASP A 32 10.80 6.43 -3.60
N ARG A 33 11.07 6.23 -4.88
CA ARG A 33 11.93 7.12 -5.67
C ARG A 33 11.25 8.36 -6.23
N THR A 34 10.07 8.71 -5.79
CA THR A 34 9.44 9.98 -6.18
C THR A 34 9.51 10.98 -5.04
N ASP A 35 10.27 12.01 -5.31
CA ASP A 35 10.52 13.23 -4.57
C ASP A 35 9.35 13.75 -3.71
N SER A 36 9.67 14.11 -2.47
CA SER A 36 8.99 15.04 -1.55
C SER A 36 7.72 14.65 -0.80
N ARG A 37 7.01 13.56 -1.06
CA ARG A 37 5.82 13.14 -0.28
C ARG A 37 5.69 11.62 -0.16
N ASP A 38 6.70 10.94 0.30
CA ASP A 38 6.72 9.50 0.65
C ASP A 38 5.52 8.69 0.10
N PRO A 39 5.45 8.42 -1.22
CA PRO A 39 4.30 7.78 -1.85
C PRO A 39 4.11 6.35 -1.35
N GLY A 40 5.19 5.66 -0.98
CA GLY A 40 5.15 4.33 -0.39
C GLY A 40 4.44 4.32 0.95
N LEU A 41 4.76 5.28 1.83
CA LEU A 41 4.08 5.42 3.12
C LEU A 41 2.57 5.65 2.98
N ASN A 42 2.17 6.54 2.06
CA ASN A 42 0.76 6.81 1.80
C ASN A 42 0.05 5.63 1.15
N ALA A 43 0.72 4.87 0.28
CA ALA A 43 0.18 3.67 -0.34
C ALA A 43 -0.08 2.59 0.70
N VAL A 44 0.89 2.31 1.56
CA VAL A 44 0.75 1.37 2.68
C VAL A 44 -0.36 1.81 3.64
N ALA A 45 -0.38 3.09 4.02
CA ALA A 45 -1.44 3.61 4.90
C ALA A 45 -2.84 3.41 4.29
N ALA A 46 -2.98 3.62 2.98
CA ALA A 46 -4.22 3.38 2.26
C ALA A 46 -4.59 1.89 2.19
N GLU A 47 -3.60 1.04 1.94
CA GLU A 47 -3.76 -0.43 1.86
C GLU A 47 -4.34 -1.03 3.13
N PHE A 48 -3.79 -0.63 4.28
CA PHE A 48 -4.19 -1.15 5.59
C PHE A 48 -5.29 -0.31 6.27
N GLY A 49 -5.78 0.76 5.63
CA GLY A 49 -6.79 1.64 6.21
C GLY A 49 -6.33 2.31 7.52
N ILE A 50 -5.05 2.68 7.58
CA ILE A 50 -4.44 3.39 8.72
C ILE A 50 -3.97 4.78 8.31
N THR A 51 -3.62 5.61 9.29
CA THR A 51 -3.03 6.92 9.01
C THR A 51 -1.56 6.80 8.59
N ALA A 52 -1.06 7.75 7.80
CA ALA A 52 0.36 7.80 7.44
C ALA A 52 1.28 7.90 8.67
N LEU A 53 0.84 8.60 9.72
CA LEU A 53 1.57 8.69 10.99
C LEU A 53 1.69 7.30 11.67
N LYS A 54 0.59 6.52 11.69
CA LYS A 54 0.59 5.16 12.24
C LYS A 54 1.45 4.22 11.40
N ALA A 55 1.35 4.30 10.07
CA ALA A 55 2.18 3.51 9.16
C ALA A 55 3.68 3.80 9.38
N ARG A 56 4.09 5.08 9.42
CA ARG A 56 5.46 5.48 9.69
C ARG A 56 5.98 4.90 11.00
N LYS A 57 5.21 5.03 12.07
CA LYS A 57 5.59 4.52 13.38
C LYS A 57 5.79 3.01 13.38
N LEU A 58 4.91 2.26 12.71
CA LEU A 58 5.04 0.80 12.54
C LEU A 58 6.32 0.46 11.77
N LEU A 59 6.58 1.13 10.65
CA LEU A 59 7.74 0.89 9.79
C LEU A 59 9.06 1.27 10.45
N ILE A 60 9.09 2.34 11.26
CA ILE A 60 10.26 2.70 12.07
C ILE A 60 10.49 1.65 13.16
N THR A 61 9.42 1.16 13.80
CA THR A 61 9.52 0.11 14.82
C THR A 61 10.03 -1.19 14.21
N ALA A 62 9.62 -1.51 12.98
CA ALA A 62 10.12 -2.66 12.21
C ALA A 62 11.53 -2.45 11.62
N GLY A 63 12.12 -1.25 11.73
CA GLY A 63 13.47 -0.96 11.22
C GLY A 63 13.58 -0.80 9.70
N VAL A 64 12.46 -0.72 8.97
CA VAL A 64 12.45 -0.69 7.49
C VAL A 64 12.23 0.70 6.90
N TYR A 65 11.95 1.71 7.73
CA TYR A 65 11.76 3.09 7.30
C TYR A 65 12.86 3.99 7.85
N SER A 66 13.65 4.57 6.95
CA SER A 66 14.75 5.48 7.30
C SER A 66 14.79 6.66 6.34
N THR A 67 14.66 7.88 6.88
CA THR A 67 14.84 9.14 6.17
C THR A 67 15.86 9.99 6.91
N ALA A 68 16.37 11.07 6.30
CA ALA A 68 17.27 12.01 6.98
C ALA A 68 16.64 12.52 8.30
N LEU A 69 15.35 12.87 8.24
CA LEU A 69 14.60 13.37 9.41
C LEU A 69 14.39 12.26 10.48
N SER A 70 14.12 11.02 10.09
CA SER A 70 13.98 9.91 11.06
C SER A 70 15.30 9.64 11.78
N ARG A 71 16.43 9.69 11.07
CA ARG A 71 17.78 9.55 11.65
C ARG A 71 18.10 10.69 12.60
N GLN A 72 17.81 11.93 12.21
CA GLN A 72 17.98 13.11 13.06
C GLN A 72 17.18 12.96 14.37
N ILE A 73 15.91 12.58 14.30
CA ILE A 73 15.07 12.38 15.49
C ILE A 73 15.60 11.24 16.37
N ALA A 74 16.02 10.13 15.77
CA ALA A 74 16.63 9.02 16.51
C ALA A 74 17.92 9.44 17.23
N GLU A 75 18.75 10.28 16.61
CA GLU A 75 19.95 10.84 17.23
C GLU A 75 19.62 11.76 18.42
N LEU A 76 18.64 12.66 18.24
CA LEU A 76 18.18 13.53 19.33
C LEU A 76 17.61 12.72 20.51
N GLN A 77 16.88 11.64 20.21
CA GLN A 77 16.34 10.72 21.21
C GLN A 77 17.48 9.97 21.93
N SER A 78 18.52 9.52 21.23
CA SER A 78 19.68 8.85 21.83
C SER A 78 20.44 9.75 22.81
N LYS A 79 20.44 11.06 22.55
CA LYS A 79 20.96 12.12 23.46
C LYS A 79 20.02 12.39 24.64
N LYS A 80 18.93 11.59 24.83
CA LYS A 80 17.92 11.74 25.89
C LYS A 80 17.24 13.12 25.94
N MET A 81 17.15 13.80 24.80
CA MET A 81 16.45 15.07 24.71
C MET A 81 14.96 14.89 24.98
N LYS A 82 14.37 15.86 25.68
CA LYS A 82 12.92 15.89 25.94
C LYS A 82 12.16 16.13 24.63
N LEU A 83 10.91 15.69 24.58
CA LEU A 83 10.06 15.82 23.40
C LEU A 83 9.95 17.25 22.89
N GLU A 84 9.81 18.22 23.80
CA GLU A 84 9.71 19.65 23.47
C GLU A 84 11.00 20.18 22.81
N GLN A 85 12.16 19.66 23.22
CA GLN A 85 13.45 20.02 22.62
C GLN A 85 13.58 19.44 21.21
N ILE A 86 13.11 18.19 21.00
CA ILE A 86 13.07 17.56 19.67
C ILE A 86 12.11 18.33 18.75
N MET A 87 10.95 18.73 19.24
CA MET A 87 10.00 19.56 18.50
C MET A 87 10.62 20.89 18.07
N SER A 88 11.31 21.59 19.00
CA SER A 88 11.99 22.86 18.70
C SER A 88 13.13 22.68 17.69
N ALA A 89 13.92 21.61 17.80
CA ALA A 89 15.05 21.34 16.92
C ALA A 89 14.63 20.91 15.50
N THR A 90 13.43 20.33 15.34
CA THR A 90 12.94 19.79 14.07
C THR A 90 11.83 20.62 13.42
N GLY A 91 11.23 21.57 14.15
CA GLY A 91 10.06 22.34 13.71
C GLY A 91 8.78 21.51 13.57
N LEU A 92 8.75 20.29 14.10
CA LEU A 92 7.63 19.37 13.94
C LEU A 92 6.62 19.49 15.07
N SER A 93 5.35 19.20 14.75
CA SER A 93 4.31 19.02 15.76
C SER A 93 4.58 17.80 16.65
N ARG A 94 4.01 17.79 17.86
CA ARG A 94 4.11 16.66 18.80
C ARG A 94 3.70 15.33 18.17
N ALA A 95 2.58 15.30 17.42
CA ALA A 95 2.09 14.09 16.76
C ALA A 95 3.07 13.60 15.67
N SER A 96 3.67 14.53 14.92
CA SER A 96 4.68 14.20 13.93
C SER A 96 5.93 13.60 14.57
N VAL A 97 6.49 14.22 15.63
CA VAL A 97 7.65 13.67 16.35
C VAL A 97 7.32 12.27 16.88
N HIS A 98 6.16 12.09 17.52
CA HIS A 98 5.76 10.78 18.01
C HIS A 98 5.64 9.70 16.92
N SER A 99 5.36 10.06 15.68
CA SER A 99 5.32 9.11 14.57
C SER A 99 6.71 8.64 14.12
N TYR A 100 7.75 9.39 14.43
CA TYR A 100 9.15 9.04 14.17
C TYR A 100 9.81 8.28 15.34
N LEU A 101 9.14 8.17 16.48
CA LEU A 101 9.62 7.39 17.62
C LEU A 101 9.05 5.97 17.55
N PRO A 102 9.86 4.93 17.75
CA PRO A 102 9.37 3.54 17.74
C PRO A 102 8.36 3.31 18.88
N TYR A 103 7.57 2.25 18.75
CA TYR A 103 6.72 1.78 19.84
C TYR A 103 7.57 1.26 20.99
N THR A 104 7.39 1.78 22.18
CA THR A 104 8.01 1.28 23.41
C THR A 104 7.24 0.12 24.02
N LYS A 105 5.93 0.05 23.75
CA LYS A 105 5.02 -1.05 24.12
C LYS A 105 4.19 -1.41 22.91
N ILE A 106 4.23 -2.66 22.51
CA ILE A 106 3.54 -3.15 21.30
C ILE A 106 2.03 -3.20 21.50
N LEU A 107 1.57 -3.42 22.75
CA LEU A 107 0.16 -3.61 23.12
C LEU A 107 -0.43 -2.32 23.71
N TYR A 108 -0.93 -1.43 22.85
CA TYR A 108 -1.63 -0.23 23.33
C TYR A 108 -3.15 -0.36 23.31
N ASN A 109 -3.70 -1.18 22.47
CA ASN A 109 -5.15 -1.25 22.31
C ASN A 109 -5.59 -2.66 21.88
N LEU A 110 -6.07 -3.44 22.84
CA LEU A 110 -6.57 -4.81 22.61
C LEU A 110 -7.79 -4.83 21.68
N GLU A 111 -8.56 -3.75 21.61
CA GLU A 111 -9.74 -3.64 20.74
C GLU A 111 -9.37 -3.57 19.25
N GLU A 112 -8.16 -3.11 18.90
CA GLU A 112 -7.69 -3.06 17.52
C GLU A 112 -7.12 -4.39 17.01
N LEU A 113 -6.94 -5.40 17.86
CA LEU A 113 -6.26 -6.64 17.44
C LEU A 113 -7.09 -7.43 16.43
N SER A 114 -8.40 -7.55 16.61
CA SER A 114 -9.29 -8.21 15.65
C SER A 114 -9.30 -7.48 14.30
N VAL A 115 -9.30 -6.14 14.33
CA VAL A 115 -9.23 -5.30 13.12
C VAL A 115 -7.90 -5.47 12.40
N ASN A 116 -6.79 -5.56 13.14
CA ASN A 116 -5.47 -5.79 12.55
C ASN A 116 -5.34 -7.20 11.97
N ALA A 117 -5.86 -8.21 12.65
CA ALA A 117 -5.90 -9.57 12.12
C ALA A 117 -6.70 -9.64 10.80
N GLU A 118 -7.84 -8.97 10.72
CA GLU A 118 -8.64 -8.88 9.50
C GLU A 118 -7.89 -8.13 8.38
N ARG A 119 -7.18 -7.05 8.68
CA ARG A 119 -6.34 -6.33 7.71
C ARG A 119 -5.25 -7.22 7.14
N ILE A 120 -4.57 -8.00 7.99
CA ILE A 120 -3.56 -8.98 7.57
C ILE A 120 -4.19 -10.02 6.63
N ARG A 121 -5.33 -10.59 7.03
CA ARG A 121 -6.04 -11.61 6.25
C ARG A 121 -6.39 -11.09 4.86
N LEU A 122 -7.02 -9.91 4.77
CA LEU A 122 -7.42 -9.28 3.52
C LEU A 122 -6.23 -8.94 2.61
N TYR A 123 -5.11 -8.49 3.20
CA TYR A 123 -3.89 -8.22 2.45
C TYR A 123 -3.32 -9.51 1.85
N ARG A 124 -3.15 -10.56 2.65
CA ARG A 124 -2.61 -11.85 2.22
C ARG A 124 -3.48 -12.51 1.13
N GLU A 125 -4.78 -12.48 1.30
CA GLU A 125 -5.74 -12.99 0.31
C GLU A 125 -5.61 -12.27 -1.05
N ARG A 126 -5.58 -10.94 -1.03
CA ARG A 126 -5.39 -10.15 -2.26
C ARG A 126 -4.04 -10.40 -2.92
N LYS A 127 -2.98 -10.48 -2.12
CA LYS A 127 -1.63 -10.80 -2.61
C LYS A 127 -1.60 -12.16 -3.27
N GLN A 128 -2.21 -13.16 -2.67
CA GLN A 128 -2.32 -14.51 -3.23
C GLN A 128 -3.05 -14.51 -4.57
N LYS A 129 -4.23 -13.87 -4.67
CA LYS A 129 -4.98 -13.76 -5.93
C LYS A 129 -4.16 -13.10 -7.05
N CYS A 130 -3.43 -12.02 -6.74
CA CYS A 130 -2.54 -11.39 -7.70
C CYS A 130 -1.39 -12.32 -8.14
N ALA A 131 -0.80 -13.08 -7.21
CA ALA A 131 0.27 -14.03 -7.52
C ALA A 131 -0.24 -15.19 -8.39
N GLU A 132 -1.41 -15.75 -8.07
CA GLU A 132 -2.05 -16.81 -8.86
C GLU A 132 -2.37 -16.35 -10.28
N PHE A 133 -2.89 -15.13 -10.43
CA PHE A 133 -3.12 -14.53 -11.74
C PHE A 133 -1.82 -14.42 -12.53
N SER A 134 -0.77 -13.86 -11.93
CA SER A 134 0.54 -13.67 -12.57
C SER A 134 1.17 -15.02 -13.01
N ALA A 135 1.04 -16.04 -12.19
CA ALA A 135 1.57 -17.38 -12.49
C ALA A 135 0.85 -18.05 -13.70
N LYS A 136 -0.45 -17.77 -13.86
CA LYS A 136 -1.26 -18.34 -14.96
C LYS A 136 -1.13 -17.59 -16.28
N LEU A 137 -0.61 -16.36 -16.29
CA LEU A 137 -0.58 -15.51 -17.50
C LEU A 137 0.13 -16.15 -18.70
N SER A 138 1.18 -16.93 -18.48
CA SER A 138 1.94 -17.55 -19.56
C SER A 138 1.24 -18.76 -20.21
N THR A 139 0.30 -19.38 -19.49
CA THR A 139 -0.40 -20.61 -19.93
C THR A 139 -1.75 -20.34 -20.57
N LEU A 140 -2.33 -19.15 -20.35
CA LEU A 140 -3.64 -18.77 -20.83
C LEU A 140 -3.59 -18.18 -22.25
N THR A 141 -4.63 -18.41 -23.04
CA THR A 141 -4.90 -17.72 -24.30
C THR A 141 -5.19 -16.23 -24.05
N GLU A 142 -5.15 -15.38 -25.06
CA GLU A 142 -5.42 -13.96 -24.94
C GLU A 142 -6.78 -13.68 -24.30
N ARG A 143 -7.81 -14.37 -24.77
CA ARG A 143 -9.19 -14.22 -24.23
C ARG A 143 -9.27 -14.66 -22.77
N GLU A 144 -8.68 -15.77 -22.41
CA GLU A 144 -8.65 -16.26 -21.03
C GLU A 144 -7.90 -15.30 -20.09
N ARG A 145 -6.80 -14.69 -20.56
CA ARG A 145 -6.07 -13.65 -19.80
C ARG A 145 -6.92 -12.43 -19.51
N GLU A 146 -7.71 -11.99 -20.48
CA GLU A 146 -8.62 -10.86 -20.34
C GLU A 146 -9.76 -11.16 -19.37
N GLU A 147 -10.35 -12.35 -19.48
CA GLU A 147 -11.40 -12.82 -18.57
C GLU A 147 -10.85 -12.96 -17.13
N ALA A 148 -9.67 -13.56 -16.98
CA ALA A 148 -9.00 -13.71 -15.68
C ALA A 148 -8.65 -12.35 -15.06
N LEU A 149 -8.17 -11.37 -15.87
CA LEU A 149 -7.94 -10.01 -15.42
C LEU A 149 -9.23 -9.36 -14.93
N TRP A 150 -10.33 -9.50 -15.68
CA TRP A 150 -11.60 -8.90 -15.32
C TRP A 150 -12.15 -9.45 -14.00
N ASN A 151 -12.04 -10.76 -13.80
CA ASN A 151 -12.41 -11.43 -12.55
C ASN A 151 -11.56 -10.94 -11.38
N LEU A 152 -10.25 -10.81 -11.59
CA LEU A 152 -9.37 -10.26 -10.55
C LEU A 152 -9.69 -8.80 -10.21
N LEU A 153 -10.06 -7.97 -11.21
CA LEU A 153 -10.52 -6.60 -10.97
C LEU A 153 -11.81 -6.57 -10.14
N ALA A 154 -12.73 -7.51 -10.39
CA ALA A 154 -13.94 -7.65 -9.57
C ALA A 154 -13.61 -8.05 -8.12
N ASP A 155 -12.63 -8.91 -7.91
CA ASP A 155 -12.16 -9.30 -6.58
C ASP A 155 -11.47 -8.16 -5.82
N LEU A 156 -10.76 -7.29 -6.53
CA LEU A 156 -10.06 -6.13 -5.95
C LEU A 156 -10.95 -4.88 -5.81
N GLN A 157 -12.23 -4.94 -6.15
CA GLN A 157 -13.14 -3.80 -5.99
C GLN A 157 -13.25 -3.37 -4.52
N GLY A 158 -13.44 -2.08 -4.30
CA GLY A 158 -13.50 -1.49 -2.96
C GLY A 158 -12.14 -1.28 -2.29
N CYS A 159 -11.06 -1.88 -2.81
CA CYS A 159 -9.72 -1.56 -2.34
C CYS A 159 -9.37 -0.09 -2.61
N VAL A 160 -8.59 0.50 -1.71
CA VAL A 160 -8.10 1.87 -1.89
C VAL A 160 -6.82 1.84 -2.71
N PHE A 161 -6.79 2.63 -3.77
CA PHE A 161 -5.64 2.85 -4.63
C PHE A 161 -5.22 4.31 -4.61
N LEU A 162 -3.98 4.58 -5.03
CA LEU A 162 -3.48 5.94 -5.23
C LEU A 162 -3.12 6.16 -6.70
N THR A 163 -3.58 7.27 -7.27
CA THR A 163 -3.09 7.71 -8.57
C THR A 163 -1.60 8.11 -8.47
N ALA A 164 -0.91 8.28 -9.61
CA ALA A 164 0.47 8.78 -9.63
C ALA A 164 0.63 10.16 -8.95
N LYS A 165 -0.47 10.93 -8.81
CA LYS A 165 -0.51 12.20 -8.08
C LYS A 165 -0.88 12.05 -6.59
N GLY A 166 -0.95 10.83 -6.05
CA GLY A 166 -1.29 10.56 -4.66
C GLY A 166 -2.77 10.69 -4.31
N LEU A 167 -3.67 10.80 -5.29
CA LEU A 167 -5.11 10.92 -5.03
C LEU A 167 -5.71 9.54 -4.74
N LYS A 168 -6.34 9.38 -3.59
CA LYS A 168 -7.04 8.14 -3.20
C LYS A 168 -8.27 7.92 -4.07
N PHE A 169 -8.50 6.68 -4.50
CA PHE A 169 -9.72 6.27 -5.17
C PHE A 169 -10.06 4.81 -4.88
N THR A 170 -11.32 4.46 -5.07
CA THR A 170 -11.85 3.11 -5.09
C THR A 170 -12.66 2.91 -6.37
N TYR A 171 -12.95 1.67 -6.71
CA TYR A 171 -13.85 1.39 -7.82
C TYR A 171 -14.80 0.24 -7.50
N LYS A 172 -15.85 0.11 -8.32
CA LYS A 172 -16.78 -1.02 -8.35
C LYS A 172 -16.89 -1.52 -9.78
N VAL A 173 -17.08 -2.82 -9.95
CA VAL A 173 -17.30 -3.47 -11.25
C VAL A 173 -18.77 -3.87 -11.35
N ARG A 174 -19.45 -3.44 -12.40
CA ARG A 174 -20.86 -3.77 -12.67
C ARG A 174 -21.12 -3.78 -14.17
N GLY A 175 -21.80 -4.81 -14.69
CA GLY A 175 -22.30 -4.86 -16.08
C GLY A 175 -21.23 -4.66 -17.15
N GLY A 176 -20.01 -5.15 -16.95
CA GLY A 176 -18.92 -4.95 -17.90
C GLY A 176 -18.24 -3.58 -17.83
N GLU A 177 -18.48 -2.82 -16.77
CA GLU A 177 -17.92 -1.48 -16.57
C GLU A 177 -17.30 -1.31 -15.20
N MET A 178 -16.24 -0.51 -15.12
CA MET A 178 -15.51 -0.14 -13.90
C MET A 178 -15.86 1.30 -13.53
N PHE A 179 -16.54 1.49 -12.42
CA PHE A 179 -16.98 2.78 -11.89
C PHE A 179 -16.00 3.26 -10.84
N VAL A 180 -15.26 4.32 -11.15
CA VAL A 180 -14.30 4.94 -10.22
C VAL A 180 -15.01 6.04 -9.44
N ASN A 181 -14.90 6.03 -8.10
CA ASN A 181 -15.57 7.01 -7.23
C ASN A 181 -15.18 8.48 -7.47
N ARG A 182 -14.14 8.73 -8.26
CA ARG A 182 -13.65 10.08 -8.61
C ARG A 182 -14.00 10.49 -10.04
N LYS A 183 -14.78 9.70 -10.75
CA LYS A 183 -15.18 9.99 -12.15
C LYS A 183 -16.68 9.75 -12.34
N SER A 184 -17.27 10.58 -13.18
CA SER A 184 -18.67 10.41 -13.62
C SER A 184 -18.79 9.35 -14.71
N LYS A 185 -17.81 9.24 -15.61
CA LYS A 185 -17.80 8.25 -16.70
C LYS A 185 -17.10 6.97 -16.23
N SER A 186 -17.71 5.83 -16.46
CA SER A 186 -17.14 4.51 -16.24
C SER A 186 -16.02 4.19 -17.23
N ILE A 187 -15.20 3.19 -16.91
CA ILE A 187 -14.21 2.61 -17.80
C ILE A 187 -14.77 1.27 -18.26
N THR A 188 -14.99 1.13 -19.55
CA THR A 188 -15.55 -0.12 -20.11
C THR A 188 -14.56 -1.25 -20.06
N GLN A 189 -15.03 -2.48 -20.01
CA GLN A 189 -14.22 -3.70 -20.08
C GLN A 189 -13.29 -3.69 -21.31
N ALA A 190 -13.81 -3.28 -22.47
CA ALA A 190 -13.01 -3.16 -23.70
C ALA A 190 -11.82 -2.18 -23.51
N THR A 191 -12.04 -1.06 -22.83
CA THR A 191 -10.98 -0.09 -22.54
C THR A 191 -9.92 -0.68 -21.60
N VAL A 192 -10.33 -1.46 -20.61
CA VAL A 192 -9.42 -2.17 -19.70
C VAL A 192 -8.58 -3.19 -20.48
N PHE A 193 -9.20 -3.96 -21.38
CA PHE A 193 -8.50 -4.94 -22.21
C PHE A 193 -7.52 -4.28 -23.18
N MET A 194 -7.89 -3.17 -23.80
CA MET A 194 -6.95 -2.37 -24.61
C MET A 194 -5.73 -1.94 -23.80
N ALA A 195 -5.93 -1.42 -22.59
CA ALA A 195 -4.84 -1.04 -21.71
C ALA A 195 -3.98 -2.26 -21.33
N PHE A 196 -4.57 -3.41 -21.08
CA PHE A 196 -3.88 -4.65 -20.74
C PHE A 196 -3.03 -5.17 -21.90
N ARG A 197 -3.59 -5.24 -23.11
CA ARG A 197 -2.81 -5.59 -24.33
C ARG A 197 -1.61 -4.67 -24.51
N LYS A 198 -1.80 -3.37 -24.29
CA LYS A 198 -0.71 -2.40 -24.34
C LYS A 198 0.39 -2.69 -23.32
N VAL A 199 0.03 -3.12 -22.11
CA VAL A 199 1.02 -3.57 -21.11
C VAL A 199 1.79 -4.79 -21.61
N GLN A 200 1.10 -5.77 -22.21
CA GLN A 200 1.72 -6.99 -22.74
C GLN A 200 2.67 -6.70 -23.91
N GLU A 201 2.24 -5.88 -24.87
CA GLU A 201 3.06 -5.42 -25.99
C GLU A 201 4.38 -4.78 -25.53
N LEU A 202 4.34 -4.01 -24.45
CA LEU A 202 5.50 -3.33 -23.88
C LEU A 202 6.25 -4.20 -22.84
N GLY A 203 5.95 -5.49 -22.74
CA GLY A 203 6.60 -6.42 -21.81
C GLY A 203 6.46 -6.01 -20.34
N GLY A 204 5.42 -5.24 -20.01
CA GLY A 204 5.17 -4.68 -18.68
C GLY A 204 6.00 -3.46 -18.34
N ALA A 205 6.90 -3.01 -19.21
CA ALA A 205 7.82 -1.89 -18.98
C ALA A 205 7.13 -0.54 -19.22
N ILE A 206 6.22 -0.16 -18.32
CA ILE A 206 5.46 1.09 -18.41
C ILE A 206 5.85 2.02 -17.27
N THR A 207 6.41 3.19 -17.62
CA THR A 207 6.90 4.18 -16.66
C THR A 207 5.80 5.07 -16.06
N GLY A 208 4.61 5.08 -16.64
CA GLY A 208 3.51 5.91 -16.13
C GLY A 208 2.20 5.77 -16.88
N PRO A 209 1.10 6.33 -16.35
CA PRO A 209 -0.25 6.13 -16.88
C PRO A 209 -0.44 6.59 -18.32
N LYS A 210 0.28 7.64 -18.78
CA LYS A 210 0.17 8.13 -20.15
C LYS A 210 0.53 7.08 -21.21
N LYS A 211 1.43 6.15 -20.88
CA LYS A 211 1.87 5.08 -21.79
C LYS A 211 0.80 4.03 -22.06
N LEU A 212 -0.25 3.94 -21.24
CA LEU A 212 -1.40 3.07 -21.52
C LEU A 212 -2.24 3.55 -22.70
N GLY A 213 -2.24 4.86 -22.99
CA GLY A 213 -2.94 5.44 -24.15
C GLY A 213 -4.46 5.31 -24.15
N THR A 214 -5.09 4.98 -22.98
CA THR A 214 -6.52 4.69 -22.89
C THR A 214 -7.23 5.66 -21.96
N PHE A 215 -8.56 5.75 -22.12
CA PHE A 215 -9.39 6.45 -21.14
C PHE A 215 -9.26 5.78 -19.76
N GLY A 216 -9.19 6.58 -18.71
CA GLY A 216 -9.04 6.07 -17.35
C GLY A 216 -7.63 5.57 -16.99
N ALA A 217 -6.63 5.75 -17.85
CA ALA A 217 -5.25 5.32 -17.64
C ALA A 217 -4.68 5.69 -16.27
N SER A 218 -4.99 6.87 -15.73
CA SER A 218 -4.56 7.33 -14.40
C SER A 218 -5.09 6.47 -13.24
N TYR A 219 -6.17 5.73 -13.46
CA TYR A 219 -6.76 4.80 -12.50
C TYR A 219 -6.37 3.34 -12.80
N LEU A 220 -6.28 2.96 -14.07
CA LEU A 220 -5.85 1.62 -14.47
C LEU A 220 -4.39 1.36 -14.12
N TYR A 221 -3.51 2.32 -14.34
CA TYR A 221 -2.08 2.18 -14.08
C TYR A 221 -1.75 1.71 -12.65
N PRO A 222 -2.20 2.37 -11.57
CA PRO A 222 -1.91 1.92 -10.21
C PRO A 222 -2.54 0.58 -9.87
N VAL A 223 -3.67 0.23 -10.47
CA VAL A 223 -4.28 -1.11 -10.33
C VAL A 223 -3.39 -2.16 -11.00
N PHE A 224 -2.91 -1.91 -12.20
CA PHE A 224 -2.00 -2.82 -12.93
C PHE A 224 -0.64 -2.98 -12.24
N VAL A 225 -0.10 -1.91 -11.65
CA VAL A 225 1.08 -1.99 -10.78
C VAL A 225 0.81 -2.90 -9.58
N ARG A 226 -0.36 -2.77 -8.94
CA ARG A 226 -0.75 -3.58 -7.79
C ARG A 226 -0.92 -5.06 -8.14
N ILE A 227 -1.48 -5.36 -9.31
CA ILE A 227 -1.62 -6.73 -9.82
C ILE A 227 -0.26 -7.35 -10.19
N GLY A 228 0.76 -6.51 -10.45
CA GLY A 228 2.10 -6.96 -10.83
C GLY A 228 2.31 -7.15 -12.34
N ILE A 229 1.34 -6.77 -13.17
CA ILE A 229 1.48 -6.84 -14.64
C ILE A 229 2.30 -5.68 -15.21
N VAL A 230 2.37 -4.55 -14.52
CA VAL A 230 3.30 -3.46 -14.81
C VAL A 230 4.54 -3.64 -13.95
N LYS A 231 5.67 -3.91 -14.62
CA LYS A 231 6.98 -3.99 -13.96
C LYS A 231 7.47 -2.58 -13.67
N LYS A 232 7.75 -2.28 -12.41
CA LYS A 232 8.46 -1.05 -12.07
C LYS A 232 9.87 -1.14 -12.64
N ILE A 233 10.21 -0.27 -13.56
CA ILE A 233 11.59 -0.14 -14.03
C ILE A 233 12.38 0.45 -12.87
N ARG A 234 13.26 -0.36 -12.26
CA ARG A 234 14.29 0.16 -11.37
C ARG A 234 15.27 0.91 -12.27
N GLU A 235 15.22 2.23 -12.26
CA GLU A 235 16.33 3.01 -12.81
C GLU A 235 17.56 2.64 -11.97
N GLN A 236 18.50 1.94 -12.60
CA GLN A 236 19.82 1.77 -12.03
C GLN A 236 20.36 3.19 -11.81
N THR A 237 20.64 3.52 -10.56
CA THR A 237 21.29 4.76 -10.17
C THR A 237 22.52 4.91 -11.03
N ARG A 238 22.50 5.85 -11.99
CA ARG A 238 23.72 6.32 -12.62
C ARG A 238 24.56 6.94 -11.51
N ASN A 239 25.53 6.19 -11.03
CA ASN A 239 26.62 6.75 -10.27
C ASN A 239 27.40 7.67 -11.21
N PHE A 240 27.28 8.96 -11.00
CA PHE A 240 28.24 9.98 -11.40
C PHE A 240 28.74 10.68 -10.14
#